data_b4875a4b1b0f41676c55b404cbf17d69
#
_entry.id   b4875a4b1b0f41676c55b404cbf17d69
#
_cell.length_a   1.000
_cell.length_b   1.000
_cell.length_c   1.000
_cell.angle_alpha   90.00
_cell.angle_beta   90.00
_cell.angle_gamma   90.00
#
_symmetry.space_group_name_H-M   'P 1'
#
loop_
_entity.id
_entity.type
_entity.pdbx_description
1 polymer ?
#
loop_
_entity_poly.entity_id
_entity_poly.type
_entity_poly.pdbx_seq_one_letter_code
_entity_poly.pdbx_strand_id
1 'polypeptide(L)'
;MRALLVAKNKPIYAALIGLVESAIWIVAISQVIKDIDDPVLIAAYAAGFSAGTILGSYIERIVGVGNIVVRVFSPANSPSVAESLRENGHGVTVIDGEGKDGPVKIYWCVISRRKLKSVLKMIEEINPKAYITTDMTSPTSLKK
;
A
#
# COMPACT_ATOMS: atom_id res chain seq x y z
N MET A 1 -8.16 -6.72 -5.97
CA MET A 1 -8.64 -7.55 -4.84
C MET A 1 -8.10 -8.97 -4.84
N ARG A 2 -8.10 -9.70 -5.95
CA ARG A 2 -7.59 -11.07 -6.05
C ARG A 2 -6.14 -11.22 -5.57
N ALA A 3 -5.23 -10.34 -5.99
CA ALA A 3 -3.82 -10.36 -5.56
C ALA A 3 -3.65 -10.22 -4.03
N LEU A 4 -4.51 -9.45 -3.38
CA LEU A 4 -4.49 -9.27 -1.92
C LEU A 4 -4.91 -10.54 -1.16
N LEU A 5 -5.85 -11.30 -1.72
CA LEU A 5 -6.29 -12.57 -1.12
C LEU A 5 -5.24 -13.66 -1.27
N VAL A 6 -4.54 -13.69 -2.40
CA VAL A 6 -3.37 -14.57 -2.61
C VAL A 6 -2.28 -14.20 -1.61
N ALA A 7 -1.95 -12.92 -1.46
CA ALA A 7 -0.95 -12.46 -0.48
C ALA A 7 -1.33 -12.77 0.98
N LYS A 8 -2.63 -12.92 1.28
CA LYS A 8 -3.13 -13.34 2.60
C LYS A 8 -3.27 -14.86 2.78
N ASN A 9 -2.70 -15.64 1.87
CA ASN A 9 -2.77 -17.11 1.88
C ASN A 9 -4.21 -17.67 1.87
N LYS A 10 -5.11 -17.02 1.11
CA LYS A 10 -6.51 -17.43 0.91
C LYS A 10 -6.81 -17.72 -0.56
N PRO A 11 -6.17 -18.72 -1.18
CA PRO A 11 -6.24 -18.96 -2.62
C PRO A 11 -7.65 -19.35 -3.11
N ILE A 12 -8.43 -20.05 -2.28
CA ILE A 12 -9.79 -20.48 -2.64
C ILE A 12 -10.71 -19.25 -2.87
N TYR A 13 -10.65 -18.27 -1.96
CA TYR A 13 -11.44 -17.04 -2.11
C TYR A 13 -10.96 -16.22 -3.32
N ALA A 14 -9.66 -16.21 -3.59
CA ALA A 14 -9.11 -15.57 -4.77
C ALA A 14 -9.60 -16.24 -6.06
N ALA A 15 -9.70 -17.58 -6.08
CA ALA A 15 -10.21 -18.35 -7.22
C ALA A 15 -11.70 -18.09 -7.46
N LEU A 16 -12.52 -18.06 -6.40
CA LEU A 16 -13.95 -17.76 -6.52
C LEU A 16 -14.19 -16.34 -7.08
N ILE A 17 -13.46 -15.36 -6.60
CA ILE A 17 -13.53 -13.99 -7.14
C ILE A 17 -13.09 -13.98 -8.60
N GLY A 18 -12.00 -14.67 -8.95
CA GLY A 18 -11.53 -14.78 -10.31
C GLY A 18 -12.55 -15.41 -11.26
N LEU A 19 -13.30 -16.41 -10.79
CA LEU A 19 -14.35 -17.05 -11.54
C LEU A 19 -15.51 -16.07 -11.83
N VAL A 20 -15.94 -15.31 -10.82
CA VAL A 20 -16.98 -14.28 -10.98
C VAL A 20 -16.52 -13.17 -11.92
N GLU A 21 -15.28 -12.67 -11.74
CA GLU A 21 -14.68 -11.67 -12.63
C GLU A 21 -14.68 -12.15 -14.09
N SER A 22 -14.26 -13.41 -14.32
CA SER A 22 -14.19 -13.99 -15.66
C SER A 22 -15.58 -14.17 -16.28
N ALA A 23 -16.58 -14.58 -15.49
CA ALA A 23 -17.96 -14.72 -15.97
C ALA A 23 -18.54 -13.36 -16.39
N ILE A 24 -18.36 -12.34 -15.57
CA ILE A 24 -18.81 -10.96 -15.88
C ILE A 24 -18.11 -10.46 -17.14
N TRP A 25 -16.79 -10.70 -17.25
CA TRP A 25 -16.02 -10.28 -18.43
C TRP A 25 -16.50 -10.94 -19.70
N ILE A 26 -16.76 -12.27 -19.69
CA ILE A 26 -17.26 -13.01 -20.87
C ILE A 26 -18.63 -12.48 -21.29
N VAL A 27 -19.53 -12.21 -20.34
CA VAL A 27 -20.84 -11.65 -20.64
C VAL A 27 -20.69 -10.25 -21.26
N ALA A 28 -19.88 -9.39 -20.70
CA ALA A 28 -19.64 -8.05 -21.20
C ALA A 28 -19.07 -8.06 -22.63
N ILE A 29 -18.00 -8.85 -22.85
CA ILE A 29 -17.36 -8.92 -24.17
C ILE A 29 -18.26 -9.56 -25.23
N SER A 30 -19.12 -10.51 -24.83
CA SER A 30 -20.06 -11.13 -25.76
C SER A 30 -21.09 -10.15 -26.31
N GLN A 31 -21.49 -9.13 -25.57
CA GLN A 31 -22.34 -8.06 -26.03
C GLN A 31 -21.61 -7.13 -27.00
N VAL A 32 -20.36 -6.76 -26.67
CA VAL A 32 -19.54 -5.90 -27.54
C VAL A 32 -19.25 -6.56 -28.88
N ILE A 33 -19.03 -7.89 -28.92
CA ILE A 33 -18.73 -8.63 -30.15
C ILE A 33 -19.97 -8.73 -31.05
N LYS A 34 -21.19 -8.78 -30.51
CA LYS A 34 -22.40 -8.83 -31.30
C LYS A 34 -22.62 -7.59 -32.15
N ASP A 35 -22.25 -6.43 -31.64
CA ASP A 35 -22.46 -5.15 -32.28
C ASP A 35 -21.10 -4.38 -32.35
N ILE A 36 -20.07 -5.08 -32.85
CA ILE A 36 -18.70 -4.56 -32.90
C ILE A 36 -18.55 -3.33 -33.82
N ASP A 37 -19.47 -3.13 -34.72
CA ASP A 37 -19.50 -1.99 -35.64
C ASP A 37 -20.10 -0.72 -34.99
N ASP A 38 -20.67 -0.84 -33.79
CA ASP A 38 -21.20 0.32 -33.06
C ASP A 38 -20.08 1.03 -32.25
N PRO A 39 -19.62 2.22 -32.69
CA PRO A 39 -18.58 2.97 -32.03
C PRO A 39 -19.00 3.46 -30.63
N VAL A 40 -20.30 3.63 -30.37
CA VAL A 40 -20.83 4.05 -29.08
C VAL A 40 -20.67 2.93 -28.06
N LEU A 41 -20.92 1.69 -28.47
CA LEU A 41 -20.78 0.53 -27.61
C LEU A 41 -19.28 0.29 -27.22
N ILE A 42 -18.38 0.43 -28.20
CA ILE A 42 -16.94 0.33 -27.96
C ILE A 42 -16.47 1.43 -27.00
N ALA A 43 -16.89 2.67 -27.22
CA ALA A 43 -16.53 3.80 -26.36
C ALA A 43 -17.08 3.62 -24.94
N ALA A 44 -18.31 3.16 -24.79
CA ALA A 44 -18.94 2.89 -23.50
C ALA A 44 -18.19 1.80 -22.73
N TYR A 45 -17.78 0.72 -23.40
CA TYR A 45 -16.96 -0.35 -22.79
C TYR A 45 -15.62 0.18 -22.32
N ALA A 46 -14.90 0.92 -23.17
CA ALA A 46 -13.59 1.49 -22.82
C ALA A 46 -13.68 2.49 -21.65
N ALA A 47 -14.72 3.32 -21.66
CA ALA A 47 -14.98 4.28 -20.58
C ALA A 47 -15.31 3.56 -19.26
N GLY A 48 -16.15 2.52 -19.30
CA GLY A 48 -16.51 1.71 -18.14
C GLY A 48 -15.31 1.00 -17.53
N PHE A 49 -14.45 0.41 -18.37
CA PHE A 49 -13.20 -0.23 -17.95
C PHE A 49 -12.25 0.78 -17.27
N SER A 50 -12.07 1.94 -17.88
CA SER A 50 -11.23 3.01 -17.34
C SER A 50 -11.76 3.53 -16.01
N ALA A 51 -13.06 3.80 -15.91
CA ALA A 51 -13.71 4.23 -14.67
C ALA A 51 -13.58 3.17 -13.57
N GLY A 52 -13.79 1.89 -13.91
CA GLY A 52 -13.62 0.76 -12.99
C GLY A 52 -12.20 0.63 -12.45
N THR A 53 -11.19 0.86 -13.30
CA THR A 53 -9.78 0.84 -12.90
C THR A 53 -9.45 1.97 -11.92
N ILE A 54 -9.93 3.18 -12.20
CA ILE A 54 -9.74 4.34 -11.31
C ILE A 54 -10.43 4.10 -9.97
N LEU A 55 -11.68 3.67 -9.99
CA LEU A 55 -12.45 3.40 -8.78
C LEU A 55 -11.83 2.28 -7.95
N GLY A 56 -11.41 1.19 -8.60
CA GLY A 56 -10.73 0.08 -7.95
C GLY A 56 -9.44 0.50 -7.26
N SER A 57 -8.62 1.33 -7.93
CA SER A 57 -7.40 1.89 -7.35
C SER A 57 -7.68 2.81 -6.16
N TYR A 58 -8.75 3.59 -6.24
CA TYR A 58 -9.15 4.47 -5.15
C TYR A 58 -9.59 3.67 -3.90
N ILE A 59 -10.42 2.64 -4.11
CA ILE A 59 -10.87 1.73 -3.05
C ILE A 59 -9.67 1.01 -2.42
N GLU A 60 -8.71 0.54 -3.22
CA GLU A 60 -7.49 -0.10 -2.72
C GLU A 60 -6.69 0.82 -1.80
N ARG A 61 -6.59 2.10 -2.15
CA ARG A 61 -5.93 3.13 -1.32
C ARG A 61 -6.65 3.34 0.01
N ILE A 62 -7.99 3.39 0.01
CA ILE A 62 -8.80 3.58 1.23
C ILE A 62 -8.71 2.36 2.13
N VAL A 63 -8.85 1.18 1.56
CA VAL A 63 -8.81 -0.09 2.32
C VAL A 63 -7.43 -0.30 2.95
N GLY A 64 -6.37 0.22 2.35
CA GLY A 64 -5.02 0.27 2.93
C GLY A 64 -4.53 -1.10 3.40
N VAL A 65 -4.76 -2.14 2.60
CA VAL A 65 -4.40 -3.51 2.97
C VAL A 65 -2.89 -3.70 2.87
N GLY A 66 -2.32 -4.38 3.88
CA GLY A 66 -0.91 -4.71 3.94
C GLY A 66 -0.14 -3.94 5.00
N ASN A 67 1.13 -4.26 5.11
CA ASN A 67 2.07 -3.60 6.00
C ASN A 67 3.13 -2.86 5.18
N ILE A 68 3.67 -1.82 5.78
CA ILE A 68 4.72 -1.00 5.19
C ILE A 68 5.86 -0.94 6.18
N VAL A 69 7.06 -1.15 5.68
CA VAL A 69 8.28 -0.77 6.39
C VAL A 69 8.49 0.73 6.19
N VAL A 70 8.62 1.45 7.28
CA VAL A 70 9.04 2.85 7.28
C VAL A 70 10.45 2.90 7.83
N ARG A 71 11.38 3.47 7.06
CA ARG A 71 12.74 3.76 7.49
C ARG A 71 12.92 5.25 7.52
N VAL A 72 13.32 5.75 8.67
CA VAL A 72 13.57 7.18 8.89
C VAL A 72 15.05 7.36 9.14
N PHE A 73 15.70 8.14 8.30
CA PHE A 73 17.11 8.49 8.44
C PHE A 73 17.22 9.90 9.00
N SER A 74 17.88 10.04 10.12
CA SER A 74 18.08 11.32 10.80
C SER A 74 19.53 11.50 11.20
N PRO A 75 20.08 12.73 11.15
CA PRO A 75 21.36 13.02 11.79
C PRO A 75 21.31 12.64 13.28
N ALA A 76 22.40 12.10 13.82
CA ALA A 76 22.42 11.55 15.18
C ALA A 76 22.08 12.58 16.27
N ASN A 77 22.31 13.87 16.00
CA ASN A 77 22.02 15.00 16.89
C ASN A 77 20.59 15.58 16.70
N SER A 78 19.77 14.98 15.84
CA SER A 78 18.38 15.42 15.62
C SER A 78 17.44 14.84 16.68
N PRO A 79 16.24 15.44 16.88
CA PRO A 79 15.22 14.89 17.76
C PRO A 79 14.89 13.44 17.43
N SER A 80 14.78 12.59 18.47
CA SER A 80 14.44 11.17 18.30
C SER A 80 12.96 10.99 18.03
N VAL A 81 12.63 10.28 16.95
CA VAL A 81 11.26 9.91 16.63
C VAL A 81 10.84 8.57 17.27
N ALA A 82 11.80 7.85 17.91
CA ALA A 82 11.55 6.50 18.41
C ALA A 82 10.54 6.48 19.55
N GLU A 83 10.66 7.41 20.50
CA GLU A 83 9.79 7.47 21.70
C GLU A 83 8.35 7.75 21.30
N SER A 84 8.10 8.78 20.50
CA SER A 84 6.75 9.09 20.01
C SER A 84 6.12 7.96 19.22
N LEU A 85 6.90 7.27 18.40
CA LEU A 85 6.37 6.11 17.65
C LEU A 85 6.03 4.95 18.61
N ARG A 86 6.84 4.70 19.65
CA ARG A 86 6.58 3.66 20.65
C ARG A 86 5.36 3.98 21.51
N GLU A 87 5.20 5.21 21.96
CA GLU A 87 4.04 5.70 22.72
C GLU A 87 2.74 5.53 21.92
N ASN A 88 2.81 5.66 20.59
CA ASN A 88 1.68 5.41 19.67
C ASN A 88 1.52 3.91 19.29
N GLY A 89 2.20 3.02 20.01
CA GLY A 89 2.05 1.57 19.86
C GLY A 89 2.76 0.98 18.63
N HIS A 90 3.78 1.66 18.10
CA HIS A 90 4.58 1.17 16.99
C HIS A 90 5.92 0.60 17.49
N GLY A 91 6.22 -0.66 17.10
CA GLY A 91 7.54 -1.24 17.33
C GLY A 91 8.59 -0.53 16.47
N VAL A 92 9.60 0.05 17.10
CA VAL A 92 10.69 0.76 16.42
C VAL A 92 12.02 0.20 16.84
N THR A 93 12.82 -0.21 15.86
CA THR A 93 14.22 -0.56 16.02
C THR A 93 15.07 0.64 15.62
N VAL A 94 16.03 1.02 16.47
CA VAL A 94 16.97 2.09 16.19
C VAL A 94 18.29 1.44 15.82
N ILE A 95 18.89 1.88 14.73
CA ILE A 95 20.16 1.41 14.20
C ILE A 95 21.06 2.62 14.05
N ASP A 96 22.22 2.59 14.64
CA ASP A 96 23.25 3.61 14.42
C ASP A 96 23.98 3.30 13.11
N GLY A 97 24.23 4.34 12.32
CA GLY A 97 24.90 4.24 11.05
C GLY A 97 25.76 5.46 10.76
N GLU A 98 26.53 5.39 9.67
CA GLU A 98 27.35 6.47 9.18
C GLU A 98 26.84 6.92 7.81
N GLY A 99 26.50 8.18 7.68
CA GLY A 99 26.05 8.82 6.45
C GLY A 99 27.15 9.65 5.81
N LYS A 100 26.90 10.21 4.64
CA LYS A 100 27.85 11.09 3.92
C LYS A 100 28.29 12.28 4.79
N ASP A 101 27.39 12.84 5.56
CA ASP A 101 27.60 14.08 6.32
C ASP A 101 27.81 13.81 7.83
N GLY A 102 28.11 12.56 8.21
CA GLY A 102 28.40 12.15 9.59
C GLY A 102 27.44 11.10 10.14
N PRO A 103 27.45 10.90 11.47
CA PRO A 103 26.64 9.86 12.12
C PRO A 103 25.13 10.07 11.91
N VAL A 104 24.42 8.98 11.62
CA VAL A 104 22.97 8.97 11.41
C VAL A 104 22.33 7.90 12.28
N LYS A 105 21.08 8.14 12.67
CA LYS A 105 20.19 7.14 13.27
C LYS A 105 19.14 6.72 12.26
N ILE A 106 18.97 5.42 12.14
CA ILE A 106 17.96 4.81 11.26
C ILE A 106 16.88 4.22 12.16
N TYR A 107 15.67 4.75 12.06
CA TYR A 107 14.50 4.20 12.74
C TYR A 107 13.75 3.29 11.80
N TRP A 108 13.66 2.03 12.15
CA TRP A 108 13.00 1.00 11.36
C TRP A 108 11.71 0.58 12.05
N CYS A 109 10.57 0.80 11.42
CA CYS A 109 9.29 0.33 11.94
C CYS A 109 8.42 -0.31 10.85
N VAL A 110 7.62 -1.29 11.25
CA VAL A 110 6.62 -1.93 10.39
C VAL A 110 5.25 -1.52 10.88
N ILE A 111 4.49 -0.89 10.01
CA ILE A 111 3.15 -0.37 10.32
C ILE A 111 2.11 -0.87 9.33
N SER A 112 0.84 -0.85 9.73
CA SER A 112 -0.26 -1.03 8.78
C SER A 112 -0.32 0.16 7.81
N ARG A 113 -0.54 -0.13 6.52
CA ARG A 113 -0.66 0.89 5.47
C ARG A 113 -1.69 1.99 5.80
N ARG A 114 -2.75 1.65 6.54
CA ARG A 114 -3.76 2.62 7.00
C ARG A 114 -3.19 3.71 7.90
N LYS A 115 -2.17 3.38 8.69
CA LYS A 115 -1.54 4.30 9.64
C LYS A 115 -0.41 5.14 9.03
N LEU A 116 -0.04 4.87 7.76
CA LEU A 116 1.11 5.53 7.12
C LEU A 116 1.01 7.06 7.18
N LYS A 117 -0.14 7.62 6.80
CA LYS A 117 -0.30 9.08 6.78
C LYS A 117 -0.12 9.73 8.15
N SER A 118 -0.68 9.12 9.21
CA SER A 118 -0.55 9.65 10.57
C SER A 118 0.88 9.51 11.09
N VAL A 119 1.56 8.42 10.77
CA VAL A 119 2.96 8.20 11.14
C VAL A 119 3.89 9.17 10.43
N LEU A 120 3.70 9.39 9.12
CA LEU A 120 4.50 10.36 8.37
C LEU A 120 4.34 11.78 8.92
N LYS A 121 3.11 12.19 9.21
CA LYS A 121 2.83 13.50 9.80
C LYS A 121 3.51 13.67 11.16
N MET A 122 3.42 12.66 12.03
CA MET A 122 4.08 12.66 13.33
C MET A 122 5.61 12.80 13.19
N ILE A 123 6.23 12.08 12.25
CA ILE A 123 7.68 12.17 12.03
C ILE A 123 8.07 13.55 11.53
N GLU A 124 7.29 14.11 10.60
CA GLU A 124 7.53 15.45 10.05
C GLU A 124 7.41 16.56 11.11
N GLU A 125 6.46 16.44 12.04
CA GLU A 125 6.29 17.36 13.16
C GLU A 125 7.48 17.33 14.14
N ILE A 126 8.08 16.15 14.37
CA ILE A 126 9.20 15.99 15.31
C ILE A 126 10.52 16.34 14.63
N ASN A 127 10.72 15.87 13.41
CA ASN A 127 11.98 16.05 12.67
C ASN A 127 11.72 16.31 11.18
N PRO A 128 11.48 17.57 10.79
CA PRO A 128 11.21 17.95 9.41
C PRO A 128 12.37 17.67 8.44
N LYS A 129 13.59 17.47 8.96
CA LYS A 129 14.79 17.17 8.16
C LYS A 129 15.05 15.68 7.99
N ALA A 130 14.20 14.83 8.54
CA ALA A 130 14.35 13.39 8.41
C ALA A 130 14.08 12.94 6.96
N TYR A 131 14.97 12.09 6.44
CA TYR A 131 14.73 11.43 5.16
C TYR A 131 13.97 10.12 5.38
N ILE A 132 12.83 9.97 4.71
CA ILE A 132 11.92 8.84 4.95
C ILE A 132 11.79 8.00 3.68
N THR A 133 11.98 6.69 3.82
CA THR A 133 11.70 5.71 2.76
C THR A 133 10.64 4.72 3.23
N THR A 134 9.80 4.26 2.30
CA THR A 134 8.75 3.29 2.60
C THR A 134 8.74 2.17 1.59
N ASP A 135 8.65 0.91 2.07
CA ASP A 135 8.53 -0.28 1.22
C ASP A 135 7.33 -1.12 1.65
N MET A 136 6.63 -1.69 0.68
CA MET A 136 5.61 -2.69 0.99
C MET A 136 6.25 -3.97 1.48
N THR A 137 5.69 -4.54 2.56
CA THR A 137 6.19 -5.79 3.13
C THR A 137 5.05 -6.72 3.50
N SER A 138 5.32 -8.02 3.40
CA SER A 138 4.43 -9.07 3.87
C SER A 138 5.16 -9.86 4.95
N PRO A 139 5.08 -9.44 6.22
CA PRO A 139 5.76 -10.13 7.30
C PRO A 139 5.21 -11.56 7.44
N THR A 140 6.09 -12.54 7.53
CA THR A 140 5.75 -13.96 7.63
C THR A 140 5.15 -14.29 9.00
N SER A 141 5.59 -13.59 10.05
CA SER A 141 4.99 -13.63 11.38
C SER A 141 5.10 -12.28 12.06
N LEU A 142 3.97 -11.79 12.58
CA LEU A 142 3.93 -10.66 13.50
C LEU A 142 3.74 -11.24 14.90
N LYS A 143 4.82 -11.36 15.68
CA LYS A 143 4.66 -11.54 17.12
C LYS A 143 4.16 -10.21 17.68
N LYS A 144 2.98 -10.25 18.30
CA LYS A 144 2.46 -9.16 19.11
C LYS A 144 3.27 -9.03 20.38
#